data_ba2f3b3d2d95835f10d6c18e7d05bcca
#
_entry.id   ba2f3b3d2d95835f10d6c18e7d05bcca
#
_cell.length_a   1.000
_cell.length_b   1.000
_cell.length_c   1.000
_cell.angle_alpha   90.00
_cell.angle_beta   90.00
_cell.angle_gamma   90.00
#
_symmetry.space_group_name_H-M   'P 1'
#
loop_
_entity.id
_entity.type
_entity.pdbx_description
1 polymer ?
#
loop_
_entity_poly.entity_id
_entity_poly.type
_entity_poly.pdbx_seq_one_letter_code
_entity_poly.pdbx_strand_id
1 'polypeptide(L)'
;LLIGDAGRNSQTAIVYEKLVSHTTTPLIISRDAVDLLMPSAPQLASQSNILIVASFSQVQKLLRTLYYPKILTFRMPLLQLVETLHKFTITYPLTLATFHADTILIAQHGTVTSTPWSQPMALWQGTVPTRIAAYTMWNPATPLQAATASLLDGKE
;
A
#
# COMPACT_ATOMS: atom_id res chain seq x y z
N LEU A 1 3.16 -3.93 -11.44
CA LEU A 1 2.19 -2.97 -10.90
C LEU A 1 0.78 -3.38 -11.31
N LEU A 2 -0.12 -3.56 -10.35
CA LEU A 2 -1.56 -3.78 -10.57
C LEU A 2 -2.33 -2.53 -10.15
N ILE A 3 -3.07 -1.93 -11.08
CA ILE A 3 -3.86 -0.70 -10.84
C ILE A 3 -5.37 -0.99 -10.79
N GLY A 4 -5.83 -2.03 -11.49
CA GLY A 4 -7.22 -2.45 -11.47
C GLY A 4 -8.08 -1.90 -12.62
N ASP A 5 -7.50 -1.24 -13.61
CA ASP A 5 -8.23 -0.69 -14.76
C ASP A 5 -8.75 -1.76 -15.74
N ALA A 6 -8.56 -3.04 -15.43
CA ALA A 6 -9.06 -4.17 -16.22
C ALA A 6 -10.54 -4.53 -15.95
N GLY A 7 -11.25 -3.70 -15.18
CA GLY A 7 -12.65 -3.89 -14.83
C GLY A 7 -12.86 -4.52 -13.43
N ARG A 8 -13.95 -4.11 -12.79
CA ARG A 8 -14.34 -4.58 -11.44
C ARG A 8 -15.26 -5.79 -11.55
N ASN A 9 -14.76 -6.93 -12.01
CA ASN A 9 -15.54 -8.16 -12.11
C ASN A 9 -14.82 -9.33 -11.45
N SER A 10 -15.56 -10.40 -11.20
CA SER A 10 -15.07 -11.60 -10.55
C SER A 10 -13.96 -12.31 -11.34
N GLN A 11 -13.97 -12.25 -12.66
CA GLN A 11 -12.93 -12.86 -13.48
C GLN A 11 -11.60 -12.14 -13.31
N THR A 12 -11.60 -10.80 -13.31
CA THR A 12 -10.41 -9.99 -13.03
C THR A 12 -9.87 -10.27 -11.62
N ALA A 13 -10.74 -10.37 -10.63
CA ALA A 13 -10.35 -10.72 -9.26
C ALA A 13 -9.63 -12.08 -9.20
N ILE A 14 -10.17 -13.11 -9.85
CA ILE A 14 -9.56 -14.45 -9.90
C ILE A 14 -8.19 -14.42 -10.57
N VAL A 15 -8.03 -13.67 -11.66
CA VAL A 15 -6.72 -13.53 -12.33
C VAL A 15 -5.72 -12.85 -11.42
N TYR A 16 -6.12 -11.79 -10.71
CA TYR A 16 -5.24 -11.08 -9.79
C TYR A 16 -4.86 -11.96 -8.59
N GLU A 17 -5.80 -12.72 -8.02
CA GLU A 17 -5.52 -13.68 -6.95
C GLU A 17 -4.50 -14.75 -7.38
N LYS A 18 -4.67 -15.30 -8.58
CA LYS A 18 -3.70 -16.25 -9.14
C LYS A 18 -2.31 -15.62 -9.31
N LEU A 19 -2.25 -14.39 -9.83
CA LEU A 19 -1.00 -13.66 -9.99
C LEU A 19 -0.30 -13.46 -8.65
N VAL A 20 -1.02 -12.98 -7.64
CA VAL A 20 -0.51 -12.80 -6.29
C VAL A 20 0.00 -14.10 -5.69
N SER A 21 -0.72 -15.21 -5.91
CA SER A 21 -0.37 -16.54 -5.35
C SER A 21 0.91 -17.12 -5.94
N HIS A 22 1.24 -16.79 -7.19
CA HIS A 22 2.36 -17.41 -7.91
C HIS A 22 3.56 -16.48 -8.08
N THR A 23 3.41 -15.19 -7.79
CA THR A 23 4.49 -14.21 -7.99
C THR A 23 5.38 -14.13 -6.76
N THR A 24 6.68 -14.31 -6.96
CA THR A 24 7.73 -14.11 -5.95
C THR A 24 8.47 -12.78 -6.11
N THR A 25 8.31 -12.12 -7.25
CA THR A 25 8.88 -10.81 -7.52
C THR A 25 8.07 -9.70 -6.82
N PRO A 26 8.67 -8.53 -6.56
CA PRO A 26 7.94 -7.41 -5.98
C PRO A 26 6.69 -7.07 -6.77
N LEU A 27 5.56 -6.99 -6.09
CA LEU A 27 4.27 -6.68 -6.68
C LEU A 27 3.65 -5.45 -5.98
N ILE A 28 3.45 -4.40 -6.76
CA ILE A 28 2.81 -3.17 -6.28
C ILE A 28 1.33 -3.20 -6.68
N ILE A 29 0.44 -3.01 -5.70
CA ILE A 29 -1.01 -3.06 -5.85
C ILE A 29 -1.60 -1.71 -5.47
N SER A 30 -2.42 -1.13 -6.32
CA SER A 30 -3.02 0.19 -6.08
C SER A 30 -4.42 0.31 -6.68
N ARG A 31 -5.15 1.35 -6.28
CA ARG A 31 -6.47 1.74 -6.80
C ARG A 31 -7.47 0.59 -6.72
N ASP A 32 -8.19 0.33 -7.81
CA ASP A 32 -9.24 -0.71 -7.87
C ASP A 32 -8.71 -2.13 -7.63
N ALA A 33 -7.43 -2.39 -7.93
CA ALA A 33 -6.83 -3.69 -7.64
C ALA A 33 -6.80 -4.00 -6.14
N VAL A 34 -6.65 -2.99 -5.28
CA VAL A 34 -6.73 -3.16 -3.82
C VAL A 34 -8.11 -3.64 -3.41
N ASP A 35 -9.17 -3.05 -3.95
CA ASP A 35 -10.55 -3.45 -3.65
C ASP A 35 -10.89 -4.84 -4.19
N LEU A 36 -10.44 -5.16 -5.41
CA LEU A 36 -10.63 -6.48 -6.02
C LEU A 36 -9.96 -7.61 -5.23
N LEU A 37 -8.80 -7.34 -4.65
CA LEU A 37 -8.02 -8.29 -3.86
C LEU A 37 -8.37 -8.27 -2.36
N MET A 38 -9.28 -7.42 -1.93
CA MET A 38 -9.66 -7.32 -0.51
C MET A 38 -10.18 -8.64 0.09
N PRO A 39 -10.95 -9.50 -0.64
CA PRO A 39 -11.34 -10.80 -0.12
C PRO A 39 -10.14 -11.70 0.21
N SER A 40 -9.01 -11.51 -0.47
CA SER A 40 -7.76 -12.25 -0.25
C SER A 40 -6.77 -11.51 0.68
N ALA A 41 -7.25 -10.54 1.47
CA ALA A 41 -6.42 -9.73 2.35
C ALA A 41 -5.50 -10.54 3.30
N PRO A 42 -5.92 -11.65 3.91
CA PRO A 42 -5.02 -12.47 4.73
C PRO A 42 -3.81 -13.00 3.96
N GLN A 43 -4.02 -13.41 2.72
CA GLN A 43 -2.95 -13.88 1.83
C GLN A 43 -2.02 -12.74 1.43
N LEU A 44 -2.56 -11.58 1.04
CA LEU A 44 -1.77 -10.38 0.72
C LEU A 44 -0.90 -9.94 1.89
N ALA A 45 -1.50 -9.87 3.07
CA ALA A 45 -0.83 -9.38 4.26
C ALA A 45 0.31 -10.29 4.74
N SER A 46 0.29 -11.57 4.39
CA SER A 46 1.32 -12.54 4.76
C SER A 46 2.55 -12.56 3.84
N GLN A 47 2.55 -11.78 2.77
CA GLN A 47 3.62 -11.80 1.76
C GLN A 47 4.51 -10.55 1.84
N SER A 48 5.82 -10.75 1.96
CA SER A 48 6.81 -9.67 2.05
C SER A 48 7.14 -9.00 0.71
N ASN A 49 6.81 -9.65 -0.42
CA ASN A 49 6.99 -9.10 -1.76
C ASN A 49 5.84 -8.20 -2.22
N ILE A 50 4.80 -8.03 -1.39
CA ILE A 50 3.65 -7.17 -1.68
C ILE A 50 3.88 -5.77 -1.13
N LEU A 51 3.65 -4.77 -1.97
CA LEU A 51 3.55 -3.36 -1.58
C LEU A 51 2.18 -2.82 -2.01
N ILE A 52 1.38 -2.40 -1.04
CA ILE A 52 0.05 -1.83 -1.29
C ILE A 52 0.13 -0.31 -1.19
N VAL A 53 -0.28 0.39 -2.26
CA VAL A 53 -0.48 1.84 -2.25
C VAL A 53 -1.99 2.09 -2.19
N ALA A 54 -2.48 2.39 -0.99
CA ALA A 54 -3.90 2.44 -0.69
C ALA A 54 -4.34 3.83 -0.21
N SER A 55 -5.58 4.19 -0.51
CA SER A 55 -6.24 5.31 0.15
C SER A 55 -6.49 4.99 1.63
N PHE A 56 -6.70 6.02 2.44
CA PHE A 56 -6.99 5.83 3.86
C PHE A 56 -8.21 4.91 4.08
N SER A 57 -9.26 5.05 3.27
CA SER A 57 -10.45 4.21 3.34
C SER A 57 -10.17 2.74 2.98
N GLN A 58 -9.27 2.50 2.03
CA GLN A 58 -8.83 1.14 1.70
C GLN A 58 -8.01 0.52 2.84
N VAL A 59 -7.17 1.32 3.51
CA VAL A 59 -6.45 0.85 4.72
C VAL A 59 -7.42 0.52 5.85
N GLN A 60 -8.45 1.36 6.09
CA GLN A 60 -9.51 1.05 7.06
C GLN A 60 -10.17 -0.30 6.74
N LYS A 61 -10.50 -0.52 5.46
CA LYS A 61 -11.13 -1.77 5.00
C LYS A 61 -10.19 -2.96 5.17
N LEU A 62 -8.91 -2.80 4.83
CA LEU A 62 -7.89 -3.84 4.99
C LEU A 62 -7.75 -4.28 6.45
N LEU A 63 -7.58 -3.33 7.38
CA LEU A 63 -7.46 -3.64 8.80
C LEU A 63 -8.73 -4.34 9.33
N ARG A 64 -9.91 -3.89 8.90
CA ARG A 64 -11.18 -4.52 9.27
C ARG A 64 -11.29 -5.95 8.75
N THR A 65 -10.92 -6.19 7.50
CA THR A 65 -10.96 -7.51 6.87
C THR A 65 -9.99 -8.49 7.56
N LEU A 66 -8.87 -7.98 8.07
CA LEU A 66 -7.89 -8.75 8.85
C LEU A 66 -8.27 -8.89 10.34
N TYR A 67 -9.42 -8.38 10.76
CA TYR A 67 -9.84 -8.32 12.16
C TYR A 67 -8.79 -7.67 13.07
N TYR A 68 -8.05 -6.70 12.54
CA TYR A 68 -7.05 -5.98 13.31
C TYR A 68 -7.72 -5.13 14.41
N PRO A 69 -7.23 -5.19 15.67
CA PRO A 69 -7.96 -4.65 16.83
C PRO A 69 -8.04 -3.12 16.87
N LYS A 70 -7.38 -2.41 15.95
CA LYS A 70 -7.41 -0.94 15.90
C LYS A 70 -8.35 -0.44 14.81
N ILE A 71 -9.28 0.41 15.20
CA ILE A 71 -10.18 1.12 14.28
C ILE A 71 -9.52 2.43 13.85
N LEU A 72 -9.42 2.65 12.55
CA LEU A 72 -8.96 3.92 11.98
C LEU A 72 -10.14 4.88 11.80
N THR A 73 -9.93 6.16 12.08
CA THR A 73 -10.90 7.23 11.82
C THR A 73 -10.25 8.35 11.03
N PHE A 74 -10.99 9.02 10.15
CA PHE A 74 -10.46 10.12 9.31
C PHE A 74 -9.93 11.30 10.12
N ARG A 75 -10.40 11.47 11.36
CA ARG A 75 -9.98 12.56 12.26
C ARG A 75 -8.83 12.17 13.18
N MET A 76 -8.29 10.95 13.05
CA MET A 76 -7.20 10.53 13.92
C MET A 76 -5.94 11.38 13.67
N PRO A 77 -5.18 11.71 14.72
CA PRO A 77 -3.90 12.40 14.56
C PRO A 77 -2.91 11.55 13.75
N LEU A 78 -2.05 12.20 12.98
CA LEU A 78 -1.02 11.54 12.16
C LEU A 78 -0.15 10.57 12.99
N LEU A 79 0.27 11.01 14.18
CA LEU A 79 1.08 10.17 15.09
C LEU A 79 0.37 8.86 15.46
N GLN A 80 -0.94 8.91 15.70
CA GLN A 80 -1.71 7.70 16.02
C GLN A 80 -1.77 6.74 14.84
N LEU A 81 -1.84 7.26 13.61
CA LEU A 81 -1.76 6.42 12.41
C LEU A 81 -0.37 5.81 12.26
N VAL A 82 0.70 6.58 12.48
CA VAL A 82 2.09 6.10 12.47
C VAL A 82 2.28 4.94 13.46
N GLU A 83 1.82 5.09 14.69
CA GLU A 83 1.88 4.03 15.71
C GLU A 83 1.10 2.78 15.28
N THR A 84 -0.06 2.97 14.65
CA THR A 84 -0.88 1.87 14.18
C THR A 84 -0.18 1.12 13.05
N LEU A 85 0.37 1.83 12.06
CA LEU A 85 1.11 1.25 10.95
C LEU A 85 2.40 0.57 11.41
N HIS A 86 3.11 1.15 12.38
CA HIS A 86 4.26 0.54 13.03
C HIS A 86 3.92 -0.84 13.59
N LYS A 87 2.90 -0.93 14.44
CA LYS A 87 2.47 -2.21 15.05
C LYS A 87 1.92 -3.18 14.00
N PHE A 88 1.16 -2.67 13.03
CA PHE A 88 0.58 -3.48 11.96
C PHE A 88 1.67 -4.17 11.12
N THR A 89 2.70 -3.43 10.71
CA THR A 89 3.77 -3.97 9.85
C THR A 89 4.82 -4.80 10.60
N ILE A 90 4.80 -4.81 11.94
CA ILE A 90 5.50 -5.84 12.73
C ILE A 90 4.79 -7.19 12.60
N THR A 91 3.46 -7.18 12.59
CA THR A 91 2.65 -8.40 12.51
C THR A 91 2.56 -8.93 11.08
N TYR A 92 2.42 -8.03 10.10
CA TYR A 92 2.24 -8.38 8.69
C TYR A 92 3.43 -7.91 7.85
N PRO A 93 4.10 -8.81 7.12
CA PRO A 93 5.36 -8.50 6.41
C PRO A 93 5.19 -7.65 5.15
N LEU A 94 3.96 -7.35 4.71
CA LEU A 94 3.73 -6.50 3.55
C LEU A 94 4.25 -5.07 3.78
N THR A 95 4.51 -4.36 2.68
CA THR A 95 4.77 -2.91 2.71
C THR A 95 3.47 -2.18 2.41
N LEU A 96 3.15 -1.16 3.20
CA LEU A 96 1.91 -0.38 3.06
C LEU A 96 2.22 1.11 2.92
N ALA A 97 1.73 1.71 1.84
CA ALA A 97 1.78 3.16 1.60
C ALA A 97 0.36 3.74 1.63
N THR A 98 0.17 4.86 2.32
CA THR A 98 -1.11 5.56 2.39
C THR A 98 -0.93 7.06 2.57
N PHE A 99 -2.00 7.83 2.28
CA PHE A 99 -2.04 9.28 2.45
C PHE A 99 -2.99 9.65 3.59
N HIS A 100 -2.54 10.52 4.48
CA HIS A 100 -3.35 11.08 5.57
C HIS A 100 -2.75 12.41 6.04
N ALA A 101 -3.61 13.41 6.31
CA ALA A 101 -3.20 14.72 6.83
C ALA A 101 -2.00 15.33 6.08
N ASP A 102 -2.15 15.50 4.75
CA ASP A 102 -1.13 16.07 3.85
C ASP A 102 0.25 15.37 3.94
N THR A 103 0.23 14.08 4.21
CA THR A 103 1.45 13.27 4.36
C THR A 103 1.25 11.89 3.73
N ILE A 104 2.22 11.42 2.96
CA ILE A 104 2.32 10.03 2.56
C ILE A 104 3.14 9.28 3.61
N LEU A 105 2.55 8.24 4.16
CA LEU A 105 3.19 7.30 5.08
C LEU A 105 3.51 6.01 4.33
N ILE A 106 4.72 5.49 4.52
CA ILE A 106 5.12 4.17 4.02
C ILE A 106 5.65 3.38 5.21
N ALA A 107 5.09 2.19 5.42
CA ALA A 107 5.41 1.34 6.56
C ALA A 107 5.84 -0.05 6.12
N GLN A 108 6.89 -0.59 6.74
CA GLN A 108 7.38 -1.95 6.54
C GLN A 108 8.16 -2.40 7.78
N HIS A 109 7.93 -3.62 8.23
CA HIS A 109 8.65 -4.24 9.36
C HIS A 109 8.78 -3.32 10.60
N GLY A 110 7.72 -2.58 10.93
CA GLY A 110 7.72 -1.65 12.05
C GLY A 110 8.39 -0.30 11.77
N THR A 111 9.05 -0.10 10.65
CA THR A 111 9.59 1.20 10.25
C THR A 111 8.53 1.97 9.47
N VAL A 112 8.32 3.24 9.83
CA VAL A 112 7.38 4.12 9.13
C VAL A 112 8.12 5.38 8.69
N THR A 113 8.07 5.66 7.38
CA THR A 113 8.54 6.94 6.82
C THR A 113 7.36 7.86 6.57
N SER A 114 7.58 9.15 6.74
CA SER A 114 6.57 10.19 6.47
C SER A 114 7.13 11.24 5.54
N THR A 115 6.40 11.51 4.46
CA THR A 115 6.78 12.51 3.46
C THR A 115 5.62 13.50 3.28
N PRO A 116 5.82 14.81 3.58
CA PRO A 116 4.81 15.82 3.32
C PRO A 116 4.42 15.83 1.83
N TRP A 117 3.12 15.88 1.55
CA TRP A 117 2.60 15.74 0.19
C TRP A 117 1.38 16.61 -0.03
N SER A 118 1.45 17.55 -0.96
CA SER A 118 0.40 18.54 -1.23
C SER A 118 -0.62 18.11 -2.30
N GLN A 119 -0.40 16.97 -2.97
CA GLN A 119 -1.24 16.52 -4.09
C GLN A 119 -1.92 15.18 -3.78
N PRO A 120 -3.00 15.16 -2.98
CA PRO A 120 -3.64 13.91 -2.57
C PRO A 120 -4.16 13.07 -3.75
N MET A 121 -4.56 13.73 -4.85
CA MET A 121 -5.06 13.05 -6.04
C MET A 121 -3.99 12.25 -6.80
N ALA A 122 -2.70 12.51 -6.57
CA ALA A 122 -1.61 11.77 -7.23
C ALA A 122 -1.60 10.26 -6.92
N LEU A 123 -2.13 9.85 -5.74
CA LEU A 123 -2.37 8.44 -5.47
C LEU A 123 -3.42 7.84 -6.42
N TRP A 124 -4.54 8.55 -6.62
CA TRP A 124 -5.64 8.10 -7.49
C TRP A 124 -5.31 8.17 -8.97
N GLN A 125 -4.55 9.17 -9.39
CA GLN A 125 -4.11 9.34 -10.78
C GLN A 125 -3.07 8.29 -11.20
N GLY A 126 -2.52 7.54 -10.25
CA GLY A 126 -1.53 6.50 -10.51
C GLY A 126 -0.08 6.99 -10.55
N THR A 127 0.17 8.29 -10.40
CA THR A 127 1.54 8.86 -10.43
C THR A 127 2.40 8.31 -9.29
N VAL A 128 1.89 8.32 -8.07
CA VAL A 128 2.61 7.81 -6.90
C VAL A 128 2.90 6.31 -7.01
N PRO A 129 1.91 5.42 -7.25
CA PRO A 129 2.19 3.99 -7.36
C PRO A 129 3.09 3.63 -8.53
N THR A 130 3.04 4.37 -9.65
CA THR A 130 3.93 4.12 -10.79
C THR A 130 5.38 4.47 -10.46
N ARG A 131 5.63 5.58 -9.77
CA ARG A 131 6.97 5.95 -9.29
C ARG A 131 7.51 4.92 -8.28
N ILE A 132 6.70 4.55 -7.30
CA ILE A 132 7.05 3.51 -6.33
C ILE A 132 7.43 2.21 -7.06
N ALA A 133 6.65 1.80 -8.06
CA ALA A 133 6.92 0.60 -8.83
C ALA A 133 8.27 0.68 -9.56
N ALA A 134 8.56 1.79 -10.24
CA ALA A 134 9.82 1.98 -10.96
C ALA A 134 11.03 1.90 -10.02
N TYR A 135 10.98 2.60 -8.88
CA TYR A 135 12.08 2.58 -7.90
C TYR A 135 12.25 1.22 -7.23
N THR A 136 11.15 0.52 -6.93
CA THR A 136 11.19 -0.82 -6.36
C THR A 136 11.76 -1.85 -7.35
N MET A 137 11.53 -1.69 -8.66
CA MET A 137 12.15 -2.53 -9.67
C MET A 137 13.68 -2.45 -9.66
N TRP A 138 14.23 -1.25 -9.43
CA TRP A 138 15.69 -1.06 -9.35
C TRP A 138 16.28 -1.48 -8.00
N ASN A 139 15.47 -1.46 -6.93
CA ASN A 139 15.90 -1.77 -5.57
C ASN A 139 14.92 -2.73 -4.87
N PRO A 140 14.76 -3.96 -5.39
CA PRO A 140 13.74 -4.88 -4.87
C PRO A 140 14.03 -5.39 -3.44
N ALA A 141 15.28 -5.34 -3.00
CA ALA A 141 15.68 -5.77 -1.65
C ALA A 141 15.32 -4.77 -0.55
N THR A 142 15.06 -3.51 -0.90
CA THR A 142 14.78 -2.42 0.03
C THR A 142 13.54 -1.62 -0.36
N PRO A 143 12.34 -2.23 -0.37
CA PRO A 143 11.14 -1.61 -0.91
C PRO A 143 10.71 -0.35 -0.15
N LEU A 144 10.90 -0.28 1.16
CA LEU A 144 10.60 0.92 1.95
C LEU A 144 11.45 2.11 1.51
N GLN A 145 12.76 1.91 1.38
CA GLN A 145 13.71 2.95 0.98
C GLN A 145 13.45 3.37 -0.47
N ALA A 146 13.24 2.41 -1.37
CA ALA A 146 12.92 2.66 -2.76
C ALA A 146 11.65 3.50 -2.91
N ALA A 147 10.58 3.10 -2.23
CA ALA A 147 9.31 3.82 -2.25
C ALA A 147 9.44 5.24 -1.66
N THR A 148 10.16 5.39 -0.55
CA THR A 148 10.40 6.71 0.06
C THR A 148 11.22 7.61 -0.87
N ALA A 149 12.30 7.09 -1.47
CA ALA A 149 13.11 7.83 -2.43
C ALA A 149 12.31 8.32 -3.63
N SER A 150 11.38 7.49 -4.15
CA SER A 150 10.51 7.86 -5.25
C SER A 150 9.63 9.10 -4.98
N LEU A 151 9.31 9.36 -3.71
CA LEU A 151 8.51 10.51 -3.30
C LEU A 151 9.36 11.80 -3.18
N LEU A 152 10.66 11.67 -2.97
CA LEU A 152 11.58 12.80 -2.82
C LEU A 152 12.00 13.38 -4.17
N ASP A 153 12.15 12.53 -5.18
CA ASP A 153 12.63 12.87 -6.52
C ASP A 153 11.65 13.73 -7.35
N GLY A 154 10.47 13.99 -6.85
CA GLY A 154 9.43 14.78 -7.54
C GLY A 154 9.13 16.13 -6.90
N LYS A 155 9.97 16.59 -5.99
CA LYS A 155 9.84 17.88 -5.29
C LYS A 155 10.72 18.96 -5.93
N GLU A 156 10.63 19.10 -7.24
CA GLU A 156 11.10 20.32 -7.92
C GLU A 156 9.97 21.33 -8.08
#